data_7ad41d4f5300819e86edb9728eb44021
#
_entry.id   7ad41d4f5300819e86edb9728eb44021
#
_cell.length_a   1.000
_cell.length_b   1.000
_cell.length_c   1.000
_cell.angle_alpha   90.00
_cell.angle_beta   90.00
_cell.angle_gamma   90.00
#
_symmetry.space_group_name_H-M   'P 1'
#
loop_
_entity.id
_entity.type
_entity.pdbx_description
1 polymer ?
#
loop_
_entity_poly.entity_id
_entity_poly.type
_entity_poly.pdbx_seq_one_letter_code
_entity_poly.pdbx_strand_id
1 'polypeptide(L)'
;MAKRPISRLLTLAVLSVLLAACGREEVPPEQMADRANAAAELFRQGCVAFDGAADKVRSFADNEKLTALNAEEIGRLSAGFVEPDALAVWKKTQDGADYYLSLTGDSCSVKTARADETLIRKQFMVLIEN
;
A
#
# COMPACT_ATOMS: atom_id res chain seq x y z
N MET A 1 55.32 18.24 4.79
CA MET A 1 54.73 18.12 6.12
C MET A 1 53.32 18.72 6.27
N ALA A 2 52.76 19.29 5.20
CA ALA A 2 51.41 19.90 5.25
C ALA A 2 50.27 19.00 4.75
N LYS A 3 50.50 17.70 4.57
CA LYS A 3 49.51 16.80 3.94
C LYS A 3 48.58 16.07 4.90
N ARG A 4 48.74 16.17 6.22
CA ARG A 4 47.97 15.41 7.19
C ARG A 4 46.58 15.98 7.57
N PRO A 5 46.30 17.29 7.52
CA PRO A 5 44.98 17.79 7.90
C PRO A 5 43.89 17.57 6.84
N ILE A 6 44.26 17.48 5.58
CA ILE A 6 43.27 17.32 4.46
C ILE A 6 42.65 15.94 4.46
N SER A 7 43.39 14.90 4.86
CA SER A 7 42.91 13.52 4.93
C SER A 7 41.83 13.34 6.01
N ARG A 8 41.92 14.06 7.12
CA ARG A 8 40.93 14.00 8.21
C ARG A 8 39.64 14.72 7.88
N LEU A 9 39.72 15.81 7.13
CA LEU A 9 38.54 16.55 6.65
C LEU A 9 37.74 15.77 5.62
N LEU A 10 38.41 15.06 4.73
CA LEU A 10 37.77 14.18 3.75
C LEU A 10 37.04 13.01 4.40
N THR A 11 37.60 12.43 5.47
CA THR A 11 37.01 11.33 6.19
C THR A 11 35.73 11.76 6.92
N LEU A 12 35.71 12.95 7.49
CA LEU A 12 34.53 13.51 8.15
C LEU A 12 33.40 13.85 7.17
N ALA A 13 33.76 14.35 5.98
CA ALA A 13 32.75 14.64 4.94
C ALA A 13 32.07 13.35 4.41
N VAL A 14 32.82 12.29 4.24
CA VAL A 14 32.28 10.99 3.82
C VAL A 14 31.34 10.40 4.88
N LEU A 15 31.68 10.55 6.16
CA LEU A 15 30.82 10.08 7.25
C LEU A 15 29.50 10.85 7.33
N SER A 16 29.52 12.15 7.05
CA SER A 16 28.31 12.99 7.03
C SER A 16 27.36 12.60 5.90
N VAL A 17 27.86 12.21 4.74
CA VAL A 17 27.07 11.75 3.60
C VAL A 17 26.40 10.40 3.91
N LEU A 18 27.08 9.48 4.59
CA LEU A 18 26.53 8.20 5.00
C LEU A 18 25.39 8.34 6.02
N LEU A 19 25.49 9.29 6.93
CA LEU A 19 24.42 9.58 7.90
C LEU A 19 23.17 10.16 7.23
N ALA A 20 23.33 11.00 6.20
CA ALA A 20 22.22 11.53 5.43
C ALA A 20 21.49 10.45 4.61
N ALA A 21 22.19 9.41 4.16
CA ALA A 21 21.60 8.28 3.43
C ALA A 21 20.75 7.33 4.29
N CYS A 22 20.87 7.39 5.63
CA CYS A 22 20.09 6.58 6.57
C CYS A 22 18.75 7.21 6.99
N GLY A 23 18.37 8.36 6.41
CA GLY A 23 17.07 9.01 6.65
C GLY A 23 15.90 8.16 6.12
N ARG A 24 14.76 8.21 6.83
CA ARG A 24 13.51 7.57 6.35
C ARG A 24 13.08 8.20 5.04
N GLU A 25 12.83 7.37 4.04
CA GLU A 25 12.17 7.82 2.82
C GLU A 25 10.73 8.23 3.14
N GLU A 26 10.43 9.51 3.01
CA GLU A 26 9.07 10.01 3.11
C GLU A 26 8.40 9.88 1.74
N VAL A 27 7.15 9.41 1.75
CA VAL A 27 6.34 9.37 0.53
C VAL A 27 5.86 10.78 0.22
N PRO A 28 6.16 11.34 -0.97
CA PRO A 28 5.68 12.66 -1.36
C PRO A 28 4.14 12.73 -1.35
N PRO A 29 3.55 13.90 -1.03
CA PRO A 29 2.09 14.08 -1.00
C PRO A 29 1.39 13.67 -2.29
N GLU A 30 2.00 13.92 -3.44
CA GLU A 30 1.46 13.53 -4.75
C GLU A 30 1.32 12.01 -4.87
N GLN A 31 2.33 11.26 -4.42
CA GLN A 31 2.27 9.79 -4.42
C GLN A 31 1.25 9.26 -3.42
N MET A 32 1.08 9.93 -2.29
CA MET A 32 0.03 9.58 -1.32
C MET A 32 -1.36 9.76 -1.91
N ALA A 33 -1.57 10.84 -2.68
CA ALA A 33 -2.82 11.07 -3.41
C ALA A 33 -3.04 10.03 -4.51
N ASP A 34 -2.02 9.70 -5.28
CA ASP A 34 -2.08 8.67 -6.33
C ASP A 34 -2.45 7.30 -5.73
N ARG A 35 -1.89 6.95 -4.59
CA ARG A 35 -2.22 5.72 -3.87
C ARG A 35 -3.67 5.71 -3.39
N ALA A 36 -4.17 6.84 -2.89
CA ALA A 36 -5.55 6.98 -2.49
C ALA A 36 -6.50 6.76 -3.68
N ASN A 37 -6.21 7.37 -4.82
CA ASN A 37 -6.99 7.22 -6.05
C ASN A 37 -6.95 5.77 -6.57
N ALA A 38 -5.80 5.13 -6.57
CA ALA A 38 -5.65 3.75 -7.01
C ALA A 38 -6.39 2.77 -6.09
N ALA A 39 -6.35 2.99 -4.77
CA ALA A 39 -7.10 2.19 -3.81
C ALA A 39 -8.61 2.34 -4.01
N ALA A 40 -9.10 3.56 -4.19
CA ALA A 40 -10.51 3.83 -4.45
C ALA A 40 -10.97 3.19 -5.76
N GLU A 41 -10.16 3.23 -6.81
CA GLU A 41 -10.48 2.59 -8.09
C GLU A 41 -10.52 1.07 -7.98
N LEU A 42 -9.58 0.45 -7.28
CA LEU A 42 -9.60 -0.99 -7.02
C LEU A 42 -10.84 -1.38 -6.20
N PHE A 43 -11.20 -0.58 -5.21
CA PHE A 43 -12.42 -0.79 -4.43
C PHE A 43 -13.69 -0.69 -5.29
N ARG A 44 -13.76 0.31 -6.16
CA ARG A 44 -14.87 0.45 -7.09
C ARG A 44 -15.02 -0.75 -8.01
N GLN A 45 -13.93 -1.19 -8.60
CA GLN A 45 -13.92 -2.31 -9.57
C GLN A 45 -14.12 -3.67 -8.90
N GLY A 46 -13.50 -3.89 -7.74
CA GLY A 46 -13.44 -5.17 -7.09
C GLY A 46 -14.52 -5.41 -6.04
N CYS A 47 -15.05 -4.36 -5.43
CA CYS A 47 -16.07 -4.46 -4.38
C CYS A 47 -17.40 -3.86 -4.79
N VAL A 48 -17.44 -2.57 -5.12
CA VAL A 48 -18.70 -1.83 -5.39
C VAL A 48 -19.43 -2.39 -6.61
N ALA A 49 -18.71 -2.68 -7.69
CA ALA A 49 -19.29 -3.17 -8.93
C ALA A 49 -20.08 -4.48 -8.77
N PHE A 50 -19.78 -5.24 -7.72
CA PHE A 50 -20.37 -6.56 -7.45
C PHE A 50 -21.18 -6.60 -6.15
N ASP A 51 -21.39 -5.45 -5.53
CA ASP A 51 -22.07 -5.39 -4.23
C ASP A 51 -21.39 -6.28 -3.16
N GLY A 52 -20.07 -6.47 -3.26
CA GLY A 52 -19.29 -7.33 -2.38
C GLY A 52 -19.58 -8.82 -2.51
N ALA A 53 -20.28 -9.26 -3.57
CA ALA A 53 -20.58 -10.68 -3.79
C ALA A 53 -19.30 -11.51 -3.95
N ALA A 54 -19.04 -12.41 -3.00
CA ALA A 54 -17.77 -13.12 -2.83
C ALA A 54 -17.30 -13.86 -4.10
N ASP A 55 -18.19 -14.56 -4.78
CA ASP A 55 -17.88 -15.30 -6.01
C ASP A 55 -17.46 -14.36 -7.15
N LYS A 56 -18.11 -13.22 -7.27
CA LYS A 56 -17.79 -12.20 -8.28
C LYS A 56 -16.50 -11.47 -7.97
N VAL A 57 -16.24 -11.17 -6.71
CA VAL A 57 -14.97 -10.57 -6.27
C VAL A 57 -13.80 -11.53 -6.55
N ARG A 58 -13.98 -12.82 -6.29
CA ARG A 58 -12.96 -13.84 -6.60
C ARG A 58 -12.70 -13.92 -8.10
N SER A 59 -13.74 -13.93 -8.92
CA SER A 59 -13.61 -13.93 -10.38
C SER A 59 -12.92 -12.68 -10.89
N PHE A 60 -13.22 -11.52 -10.33
CA PHE A 60 -12.52 -10.27 -10.63
C PHE A 60 -11.02 -10.38 -10.32
N ALA A 61 -10.69 -10.86 -9.13
CA ALA A 61 -9.29 -11.02 -8.72
C ALA A 61 -8.52 -11.96 -9.66
N ASP A 62 -9.14 -13.07 -10.08
CA ASP A 62 -8.54 -14.01 -11.03
C ASP A 62 -8.38 -13.37 -12.42
N ASN A 63 -9.38 -12.69 -12.93
CA ASN A 63 -9.36 -12.05 -14.25
C ASN A 63 -8.32 -10.93 -14.32
N GLU A 64 -8.18 -10.15 -13.26
CA GLU A 64 -7.17 -9.08 -13.14
C GLU A 64 -5.79 -9.60 -12.72
N LYS A 65 -5.66 -10.91 -12.53
CA LYS A 65 -4.41 -11.57 -12.14
C LYS A 65 -3.80 -11.02 -10.85
N LEU A 66 -4.65 -10.72 -9.88
CA LEU A 66 -4.21 -10.34 -8.56
C LEU A 66 -3.54 -11.53 -7.86
N THR A 67 -2.52 -11.27 -7.05
CA THR A 67 -1.80 -12.33 -6.35
C THR A 67 -2.56 -12.75 -5.09
N ALA A 68 -3.11 -13.96 -5.07
CA ALA A 68 -3.72 -14.53 -3.88
C ALA A 68 -2.66 -14.78 -2.79
N LEU A 69 -2.89 -14.29 -1.59
CA LEU A 69 -2.02 -14.52 -0.45
C LEU A 69 -2.44 -15.77 0.33
N ASN A 70 -1.46 -16.55 0.78
CA ASN A 70 -1.69 -17.66 1.70
C ASN A 70 -1.71 -17.17 3.16
N ALA A 71 -2.06 -18.05 4.10
CA ALA A 71 -2.17 -17.72 5.51
C ALA A 71 -0.87 -17.17 6.12
N GLU A 72 0.28 -17.69 5.69
CA GLU A 72 1.59 -17.24 6.16
C GLU A 72 1.89 -15.82 5.67
N GLU A 73 1.61 -15.53 4.42
CA GLU A 73 1.80 -14.20 3.83
C GLU A 73 0.87 -13.16 4.48
N ILE A 74 -0.38 -13.53 4.74
CA ILE A 74 -1.34 -12.67 5.46
C ILE A 74 -0.83 -12.39 6.89
N GLY A 75 -0.29 -13.40 7.56
CA GLY A 75 0.27 -13.27 8.91
C GLY A 75 1.50 -12.35 9.00
N ARG A 76 2.19 -12.12 7.89
CA ARG A 76 3.34 -11.18 7.82
C ARG A 76 2.90 -9.72 7.65
N LEU A 77 1.66 -9.47 7.31
CA LEU A 77 1.14 -8.10 7.23
C LEU A 77 1.05 -7.50 8.65
N SER A 78 1.16 -6.19 8.72
CA SER A 78 1.04 -5.49 10.00
C SER A 78 -0.27 -5.83 10.70
N ALA A 79 -0.24 -5.99 12.02
CA ALA A 79 -1.43 -6.27 12.82
C ALA A 79 -2.51 -5.22 12.56
N GLY A 80 -3.73 -5.67 12.28
CA GLY A 80 -4.86 -4.80 11.95
C GLY A 80 -4.85 -4.22 10.54
N PHE A 81 -3.88 -4.59 9.69
CA PHE A 81 -3.83 -4.12 8.31
C PHE A 81 -4.92 -4.75 7.44
N VAL A 82 -5.20 -6.01 7.63
CA VAL A 82 -6.39 -6.68 7.07
C VAL A 82 -7.26 -7.21 8.21
N GLU A 83 -8.52 -7.49 7.92
CA GLU A 83 -9.46 -8.02 8.91
C GLU A 83 -8.97 -9.38 9.41
N PRO A 84 -8.99 -9.66 10.75
CA PRO A 84 -8.53 -10.94 11.28
C PRO A 84 -9.35 -12.15 10.83
N ASP A 85 -10.59 -11.92 10.41
CA ASP A 85 -11.53 -12.93 9.87
C ASP A 85 -11.56 -12.97 8.34
N ALA A 86 -10.55 -12.40 7.67
CA ALA A 86 -10.48 -12.40 6.21
C ALA A 86 -10.44 -13.84 5.67
N LEU A 87 -11.38 -14.13 4.76
CA LEU A 87 -11.49 -15.42 4.08
C LEU A 87 -10.55 -15.50 2.87
N ALA A 88 -10.25 -14.37 2.26
CA ALA A 88 -9.35 -14.27 1.13
C ALA A 88 -8.74 -12.87 1.08
N VAL A 89 -7.46 -12.81 0.69
CA VAL A 89 -6.72 -11.57 0.48
C VAL A 89 -5.93 -11.69 -0.81
N TRP A 90 -6.01 -10.68 -1.65
CA TRP A 90 -5.22 -10.56 -2.88
C TRP A 90 -4.39 -9.29 -2.86
N LYS A 91 -3.23 -9.36 -3.45
CA LYS A 91 -2.32 -8.22 -3.60
C LYS A 91 -2.24 -7.78 -5.06
N LYS A 92 -2.33 -6.47 -5.28
CA LYS A 92 -2.01 -5.80 -6.53
C LYS A 92 -0.83 -4.87 -6.29
N THR A 93 0.22 -4.97 -7.09
CA THR A 93 1.34 -4.03 -7.07
C THR A 93 1.22 -3.09 -8.25
N GLN A 94 1.26 -1.80 -8.00
CA GLN A 94 1.13 -0.75 -9.01
C GLN A 94 1.96 0.47 -8.59
N ASP A 95 2.84 0.94 -9.49
CA ASP A 95 3.66 2.15 -9.27
C ASP A 95 4.43 2.12 -7.94
N GLY A 96 5.03 0.97 -7.61
CA GLY A 96 5.82 0.78 -6.40
C GLY A 96 5.03 0.69 -5.10
N ALA A 97 3.71 0.60 -5.15
CA ALA A 97 2.85 0.42 -3.99
C ALA A 97 2.05 -0.88 -4.07
N ASP A 98 1.77 -1.47 -2.92
CA ASP A 98 0.94 -2.65 -2.79
C ASP A 98 -0.45 -2.29 -2.30
N TYR A 99 -1.46 -2.89 -2.93
CA TYR A 99 -2.87 -2.74 -2.62
C TYR A 99 -3.43 -4.10 -2.26
N TYR A 100 -4.20 -4.18 -1.19
CA TYR A 100 -4.75 -5.44 -0.71
C TYR A 100 -6.27 -5.40 -0.78
N LEU A 101 -6.82 -6.28 -1.60
CA LEU A 101 -8.26 -6.55 -1.68
C LEU A 101 -8.57 -7.71 -0.75
N SER A 102 -9.51 -7.53 0.17
CA SER A 102 -9.85 -8.58 1.13
C SER A 102 -11.36 -8.81 1.23
N LEU A 103 -11.73 -10.06 1.47
CA LEU A 103 -13.08 -10.52 1.73
C LEU A 103 -13.17 -11.11 3.13
N THR A 104 -14.20 -10.70 3.86
CA THR A 104 -14.70 -11.43 5.03
C THR A 104 -16.02 -12.10 4.68
N GLY A 105 -16.73 -12.69 5.66
CA GLY A 105 -18.06 -13.26 5.42
C GLY A 105 -19.11 -12.23 5.01
N ASP A 106 -18.92 -10.97 5.35
CA ASP A 106 -19.90 -9.90 5.17
C ASP A 106 -19.34 -8.58 4.63
N SER A 107 -18.06 -8.54 4.31
CA SER A 107 -17.42 -7.29 3.83
C SER A 107 -16.40 -7.52 2.73
N CYS A 108 -16.21 -6.48 1.91
CA CYS A 108 -15.16 -6.38 0.90
C CYS A 108 -14.43 -5.06 1.12
N SER A 109 -13.12 -5.09 1.17
CA SER A 109 -12.33 -3.90 1.47
C SER A 109 -11.03 -3.83 0.66
N VAL A 110 -10.50 -2.63 0.51
CA VAL A 110 -9.18 -2.38 -0.06
C VAL A 110 -8.35 -1.56 0.91
N LYS A 111 -7.10 -1.98 1.09
CA LYS A 111 -6.14 -1.28 1.96
C LYS A 111 -4.82 -1.09 1.26
N THR A 112 -4.18 0.02 1.55
CA THR A 112 -2.83 0.34 1.12
C THR A 112 -2.13 1.18 2.18
N ALA A 113 -0.82 1.08 2.25
CA ALA A 113 -0.03 1.86 3.19
C ALA A 113 0.35 3.22 2.60
N ARG A 114 0.52 4.21 3.47
CA ARG A 114 1.02 5.55 3.14
C ARG A 114 0.26 6.24 2.01
N ALA A 115 -1.06 6.15 2.06
CA ALA A 115 -1.97 6.89 1.19
C ALA A 115 -2.58 8.07 1.95
N ASP A 116 -3.14 9.02 1.20
CA ASP A 116 -3.89 10.14 1.77
C ASP A 116 -5.24 9.64 2.30
N GLU A 117 -5.34 9.49 3.60
CA GLU A 117 -6.53 8.96 4.28
C GLU A 117 -7.75 9.86 4.10
N THR A 118 -7.56 11.17 4.08
CA THR A 118 -8.66 12.13 3.88
C THR A 118 -9.24 11.99 2.49
N LEU A 119 -8.39 11.86 1.48
CA LEU A 119 -8.80 11.67 0.09
C LEU A 119 -9.47 10.30 -0.11
N ILE A 120 -8.91 9.23 0.47
CA ILE A 120 -9.53 7.89 0.43
C ILE A 120 -10.94 7.93 1.00
N ARG A 121 -11.11 8.54 2.17
CA ARG A 121 -12.41 8.64 2.84
C ARG A 121 -13.42 9.40 2.00
N LYS A 122 -13.01 10.52 1.43
CA LYS A 122 -13.85 11.34 0.54
C LYS A 122 -14.31 10.55 -0.68
N GLN A 123 -13.40 9.87 -1.35
CA GLN A 123 -13.71 9.07 -2.53
C GLN A 123 -14.60 7.87 -2.21
N PHE A 124 -14.33 7.22 -1.08
CA PHE A 124 -15.14 6.12 -0.58
C PHE A 124 -16.60 6.54 -0.35
N MET A 125 -16.82 7.68 0.29
CA MET A 125 -18.16 8.21 0.53
C MET A 125 -18.92 8.47 -0.77
N VAL A 126 -18.25 9.02 -1.79
CA VAL A 126 -18.87 9.22 -3.12
C VAL A 126 -19.32 7.90 -3.74
N LEU A 127 -18.54 6.84 -3.58
CA LEU A 127 -18.84 5.53 -4.17
C LEU A 127 -20.01 4.82 -3.51
N ILE A 128 -20.23 5.01 -2.21
CA ILE A 128 -21.31 4.34 -1.48
C ILE A 128 -22.63 5.14 -1.46
N GLU A 129 -22.59 6.43 -1.78
CA GLU A 129 -23.78 7.30 -1.85
C GLU A 129 -24.50 7.26 -3.21
N ASN A 130 -23.89 6.67 -4.24
CA ASN A 130 -24.44 6.47 -5.57
C ASN A 130 -24.96 5.04 -5.73
#